data_e054a696e0a811a774fdff10f9c0f635
#
_entry.id   e054a696e0a811a774fdff10f9c0f635
#
_cell.length_a   1.000
_cell.length_b   1.000
_cell.length_c   1.000
_cell.angle_alpha   90.00
_cell.angle_beta   90.00
_cell.angle_gamma   90.00
#
_symmetry.space_group_name_H-M   'P 1'
#
loop_
_entity.id
_entity.type
_entity.pdbx_description
1 polymer ?
#
loop_
_entity_poly.entity_id
_entity_poly.type
_entity_poly.pdbx_seq_one_letter_code
_entity_poly.pdbx_strand_id
1 'polypeptide(L)'
;GVVILLLFAGNLLVGSVSIPPADVFRILLGGEGEKASWSFILWESRLPQALTALLCGGALAVCGLMLQTAFKNPLAGPSILGINAGASLGVAFVMLLFGGSITAGVFSLSGFFSVLLGAFIGAMLIMALILFFSTLIKSNVMLLITGIMIGYIASSAIALLNFFATAEGVQSYMIWGLGNFGGVSLQQMPAFALVTIVGLFGSLLLIKPLNALLLGERYAENLGVNIRCVRNWLLIITGLLTAVTTAFCGPVAFIGLAVPHVARMILGTANHNSLLPVTILSGGAVALLCNLICVLPGEAGIIPLNAVTPIIGAPVIIYVILSQRKPQQFN
;
A
#
# COMPACT_ATOMS: atom_id res chain seq x y z
N GLY A 1 7.79 18.84 1.90
CA GLY A 1 8.34 18.70 3.29
C GLY A 1 7.37 19.21 4.33
N VAL A 2 7.04 20.53 4.33
CA VAL A 2 6.23 21.16 5.38
C VAL A 2 4.86 20.48 5.57
N VAL A 3 4.13 20.19 4.49
CA VAL A 3 2.81 19.54 4.57
C VAL A 3 2.88 18.19 5.28
N ILE A 4 3.92 17.38 5.02
CA ILE A 4 4.11 16.08 5.69
C ILE A 4 4.34 16.30 7.19
N LEU A 5 5.17 17.24 7.56
CA LEU A 5 5.43 17.56 8.99
C LEU A 5 4.15 17.99 9.70
N LEU A 6 3.34 18.84 9.07
CA LEU A 6 2.06 19.30 9.64
C LEU A 6 1.07 18.14 9.77
N LEU A 7 0.95 17.28 8.74
CA LEU A 7 0.07 16.11 8.79
C LEU A 7 0.56 15.06 9.80
N PHE A 8 1.86 14.86 9.90
CA PHE A 8 2.45 13.96 10.89
C PHE A 8 2.20 14.47 12.32
N ALA A 9 2.46 15.75 12.57
CA ALA A 9 2.13 16.38 13.86
C ALA A 9 0.63 16.29 14.15
N GLY A 10 -0.24 16.52 13.15
CA GLY A 10 -1.68 16.36 13.28
C GLY A 10 -2.07 14.93 13.71
N ASN A 11 -1.44 13.90 13.15
CA ASN A 11 -1.68 12.52 13.56
C ASN A 11 -1.21 12.19 14.98
N LEU A 12 -0.23 12.90 15.52
CA LEU A 12 0.20 12.76 16.91
C LEU A 12 -0.73 13.52 17.87
N LEU A 13 -1.26 14.66 17.44
CA LEU A 13 -2.14 15.51 18.27
C LEU A 13 -3.59 15.00 18.30
N VAL A 14 -4.12 14.56 17.15
CA VAL A 14 -5.52 14.13 17.00
C VAL A 14 -5.61 12.61 17.07
N GLY A 15 -6.62 12.12 17.77
CA GLY A 15 -6.88 10.68 17.90
C GLY A 15 -8.18 10.42 18.65
N SER A 16 -8.55 9.15 18.83
CA SER A 16 -9.77 8.73 19.53
C SER A 16 -9.83 9.21 20.99
N VAL A 17 -8.69 9.43 21.63
CA VAL A 17 -8.57 9.97 22.96
C VAL A 17 -8.07 11.41 22.86
N SER A 18 -8.75 12.37 23.49
CA SER A 18 -8.30 13.76 23.53
C SER A 18 -7.12 13.90 24.50
N ILE A 19 -5.94 14.27 23.98
CA ILE A 19 -4.73 14.58 24.76
C ILE A 19 -4.38 16.05 24.51
N PRO A 20 -4.21 16.87 25.57
CA PRO A 20 -3.82 18.26 25.40
C PRO A 20 -2.51 18.39 24.62
N PRO A 21 -2.41 19.32 23.65
CA PRO A 21 -1.18 19.50 22.86
C PRO A 21 0.07 19.72 23.72
N ALA A 22 -0.05 20.42 24.84
CA ALA A 22 1.06 20.66 25.77
C ALA A 22 1.64 19.35 26.34
N ASP A 23 0.76 18.38 26.66
CA ASP A 23 1.19 17.06 27.16
C ASP A 23 1.81 16.22 26.06
N VAL A 24 1.26 16.27 24.83
CA VAL A 24 1.88 15.59 23.68
C VAL A 24 3.32 16.08 23.48
N PHE A 25 3.55 17.41 23.47
CA PHE A 25 4.90 17.95 23.35
C PHE A 25 5.79 17.59 24.54
N ARG A 26 5.24 17.61 25.76
CA ARG A 26 5.98 17.21 26.98
C ARG A 26 6.45 15.76 26.89
N ILE A 27 5.56 14.84 26.50
CA ILE A 27 5.87 13.41 26.35
C ILE A 27 6.90 13.18 25.25
N LEU A 28 6.80 13.85 24.10
CA LEU A 28 7.77 13.75 23.01
C LEU A 28 9.17 14.24 23.40
N LEU A 29 9.26 15.20 24.34
CA LEU A 29 10.53 15.70 24.90
C LEU A 29 11.06 14.85 26.07
N GLY A 30 10.44 13.69 26.36
CA GLY A 30 10.89 12.77 27.42
C GLY A 30 10.33 13.08 28.80
N GLY A 31 9.36 14.01 28.92
CA GLY A 31 8.64 14.26 30.16
C GLY A 31 7.45 13.32 30.36
N GLU A 32 6.87 13.36 31.56
CA GLU A 32 5.65 12.62 31.87
C GLU A 32 4.40 13.47 31.55
N GLY A 33 3.39 12.85 30.93
CA GLY A 33 2.07 13.46 30.77
C GLY A 33 1.29 13.44 32.10
N GLU A 34 0.24 14.25 32.19
CA GLU A 34 -0.64 14.29 33.37
C GLU A 34 -1.26 12.91 33.68
N LYS A 35 -1.48 12.08 32.65
CA LYS A 35 -1.95 10.68 32.79
C LYS A 35 -0.93 9.74 32.17
N ALA A 36 -0.54 8.69 32.89
CA ALA A 36 0.39 7.67 32.40
C ALA A 36 -0.11 6.97 31.11
N SER A 37 -1.44 6.82 30.93
CA SER A 37 -2.05 6.25 29.73
C SER A 37 -1.77 7.08 28.46
N TRP A 38 -1.54 8.39 28.57
CA TRP A 38 -1.28 9.25 27.43
C TRP A 38 0.08 8.97 26.77
N SER A 39 1.10 8.70 27.60
CA SER A 39 2.42 8.29 27.13
C SER A 39 2.33 6.97 26.36
N PHE A 40 1.58 5.99 26.89
CA PHE A 40 1.35 4.72 26.21
C PHE A 40 0.61 4.91 24.87
N ILE A 41 -0.47 5.70 24.83
CA ILE A 41 -1.23 5.97 23.60
C ILE A 41 -0.33 6.64 22.55
N LEU A 42 0.50 7.59 22.95
CA LEU A 42 1.37 8.32 22.03
C LEU A 42 2.45 7.40 21.43
N TRP A 43 3.16 6.64 22.25
CA TRP A 43 4.29 5.82 21.82
C TRP A 43 3.87 4.50 21.19
N GLU A 44 2.84 3.82 21.74
CA GLU A 44 2.46 2.47 21.28
C GLU A 44 1.33 2.48 20.25
N SER A 45 0.64 3.62 20.05
CA SER A 45 -0.47 3.71 19.09
C SER A 45 -0.23 4.79 18.05
N ARG A 46 -0.21 6.07 18.44
CA ARG A 46 -0.21 7.19 17.47
C ARG A 46 1.05 7.27 16.64
N LEU A 47 2.22 7.15 17.25
CA LEU A 47 3.51 7.25 16.57
C LEU A 47 3.71 6.08 15.58
N PRO A 48 3.53 4.81 15.97
CA PRO A 48 3.60 3.70 15.01
C PRO A 48 2.59 3.83 13.88
N GLN A 49 1.36 4.24 14.17
CA GLN A 49 0.31 4.43 13.17
C GLN A 49 0.67 5.52 12.14
N ALA A 50 1.19 6.66 12.59
CA ALA A 50 1.64 7.75 11.72
C ALA A 50 2.85 7.33 10.85
N LEU A 51 3.83 6.63 11.43
CA LEU A 51 4.97 6.09 10.70
C LEU A 51 4.54 5.04 9.67
N THR A 52 3.61 4.16 10.05
CA THR A 52 3.04 3.16 9.14
C THR A 52 2.32 3.82 7.98
N ALA A 53 1.49 4.83 8.22
CA ALA A 53 0.80 5.59 7.19
C ALA A 53 1.79 6.24 6.21
N LEU A 54 2.83 6.88 6.72
CA LEU A 54 3.87 7.54 5.92
C LEU A 54 4.58 6.54 4.99
N LEU A 55 5.06 5.42 5.54
CA LEU A 55 5.81 4.40 4.80
C LEU A 55 4.91 3.64 3.81
N CYS A 56 3.73 3.19 4.26
CA CYS A 56 2.77 2.47 3.43
C CYS A 56 2.29 3.34 2.26
N GLY A 57 1.96 4.61 2.53
CA GLY A 57 1.53 5.54 1.49
C GLY A 57 2.58 5.77 0.42
N GLY A 58 3.83 6.00 0.83
CA GLY A 58 4.97 6.13 -0.08
C GLY A 58 5.21 4.87 -0.91
N ALA A 59 5.19 3.70 -0.26
CA ALA A 59 5.38 2.40 -0.91
C ALA A 59 4.32 2.12 -1.97
N LEU A 60 3.04 2.24 -1.63
CA LEU A 60 1.94 1.99 -2.56
C LEU A 60 1.94 2.99 -3.73
N ALA A 61 2.23 4.27 -3.46
CA ALA A 61 2.31 5.29 -4.50
C ALA A 61 3.41 4.99 -5.52
N VAL A 62 4.59 4.57 -5.07
CA VAL A 62 5.70 4.18 -5.95
C VAL A 62 5.36 2.92 -6.74
N CYS A 63 4.73 1.92 -6.12
CA CYS A 63 4.24 0.74 -6.83
C CYS A 63 3.32 1.15 -7.99
N GLY A 64 2.37 2.06 -7.73
CA GLY A 64 1.50 2.59 -8.77
C GLY A 64 2.25 3.29 -9.89
N LEU A 65 3.18 4.20 -9.55
CA LEU A 65 3.99 4.92 -10.54
C LEU A 65 4.77 3.97 -11.45
N MET A 66 5.45 2.99 -10.86
CA MET A 66 6.23 2.01 -11.62
C MET A 66 5.36 1.17 -12.55
N LEU A 67 4.20 0.70 -12.05
CA LEU A 67 3.26 -0.11 -12.84
C LEU A 67 2.62 0.72 -13.96
N GLN A 68 2.20 1.98 -13.69
CA GLN A 68 1.65 2.86 -14.71
C GLN A 68 2.65 3.11 -15.84
N THR A 69 3.93 3.27 -15.50
CA THR A 69 5.00 3.47 -16.51
C THR A 69 5.26 2.19 -17.29
N ALA A 70 5.42 1.06 -16.63
CA ALA A 70 5.75 -0.21 -17.27
C ALA A 70 4.64 -0.72 -18.18
N PHE A 71 3.39 -0.61 -17.73
CA PHE A 71 2.22 -1.06 -18.50
C PHE A 71 1.66 0.01 -19.45
N LYS A 72 2.23 1.22 -19.44
CA LYS A 72 1.70 2.38 -20.20
C LYS A 72 0.20 2.56 -20.01
N ASN A 73 -0.26 2.30 -18.80
CA ASN A 73 -1.65 2.38 -18.43
C ASN A 73 -1.79 3.26 -17.18
N PRO A 74 -2.44 4.42 -17.28
CA PRO A 74 -2.61 5.35 -16.16
C PRO A 74 -3.45 4.75 -15.01
N LEU A 75 -4.19 3.69 -15.28
CA LEU A 75 -5.01 2.99 -14.30
C LEU A 75 -4.31 1.77 -13.68
N ALA A 76 -3.07 1.46 -14.09
CA ALA A 76 -2.32 0.37 -13.48
C ALA A 76 -1.98 0.68 -12.02
N GLY A 77 -2.19 -0.29 -11.15
CA GLY A 77 -1.90 -0.20 -9.73
C GLY A 77 -1.61 -1.57 -9.12
N PRO A 78 -1.08 -1.62 -7.89
CA PRO A 78 -0.68 -2.89 -7.27
C PRO A 78 -1.83 -3.88 -7.08
N SER A 79 -3.05 -3.40 -6.89
CA SER A 79 -4.26 -4.24 -6.78
C SER A 79 -4.63 -4.96 -8.09
N ILE A 80 -4.28 -4.40 -9.25
CA ILE A 80 -4.64 -4.97 -10.56
C ILE A 80 -3.81 -6.22 -10.90
N LEU A 81 -2.58 -6.31 -10.38
CA LEU A 81 -1.75 -7.51 -10.56
C LEU A 81 -2.20 -8.72 -9.71
N GLY A 82 -3.27 -8.58 -8.92
CA GLY A 82 -3.79 -9.66 -8.09
C GLY A 82 -2.99 -9.95 -6.81
N ILE A 83 -1.91 -9.20 -6.53
CA ILE A 83 -1.06 -9.42 -5.35
C ILE A 83 -1.86 -9.20 -4.06
N ASN A 84 -2.69 -8.15 -4.01
CA ASN A 84 -3.61 -7.91 -2.89
C ASN A 84 -4.62 -9.06 -2.73
N ALA A 85 -5.15 -9.58 -3.84
CA ALA A 85 -6.06 -10.73 -3.80
C ALA A 85 -5.37 -11.98 -3.28
N GLY A 86 -4.09 -12.18 -3.62
CA GLY A 86 -3.26 -13.24 -3.05
C GLY A 86 -3.07 -13.10 -1.54
N ALA A 87 -2.72 -11.91 -1.08
CA ALA A 87 -2.62 -11.61 0.35
C ALA A 87 -3.97 -11.90 1.07
N SER A 88 -5.06 -11.40 0.50
CA SER A 88 -6.41 -11.61 1.03
C SER A 88 -6.80 -13.09 1.06
N LEU A 89 -6.42 -13.86 0.05
CA LEU A 89 -6.64 -15.32 0.03
C LEU A 89 -5.84 -16.01 1.14
N GLY A 90 -4.57 -15.64 1.33
CA GLY A 90 -3.75 -16.19 2.41
C GLY A 90 -4.33 -15.89 3.79
N VAL A 91 -4.83 -14.67 4.02
CA VAL A 91 -5.54 -14.30 5.26
C VAL A 91 -6.86 -15.05 5.41
N ALA A 92 -7.61 -15.21 4.32
CA ALA A 92 -8.84 -15.98 4.33
C ALA A 92 -8.59 -17.44 4.77
N PHE A 93 -7.53 -18.07 4.27
CA PHE A 93 -7.12 -19.40 4.75
C PHE A 93 -6.91 -19.44 6.25
N VAL A 94 -6.17 -18.47 6.80
CA VAL A 94 -5.84 -18.43 8.22
C VAL A 94 -7.07 -18.12 9.07
N MET A 95 -7.85 -17.10 8.72
CA MET A 95 -8.98 -16.65 9.55
C MET A 95 -10.20 -17.54 9.40
N LEU A 96 -10.53 -17.99 8.19
CA LEU A 96 -11.77 -18.68 7.91
C LEU A 96 -11.69 -20.19 8.15
N LEU A 97 -10.52 -20.83 7.91
CA LEU A 97 -10.33 -22.26 8.15
C LEU A 97 -9.74 -22.59 9.52
N PHE A 98 -8.81 -21.75 9.99
CA PHE A 98 -8.06 -22.03 11.23
C PHE A 98 -8.40 -21.11 12.39
N GLY A 99 -9.43 -20.28 12.26
CA GLY A 99 -9.89 -19.39 13.34
C GLY A 99 -8.83 -18.35 13.77
N GLY A 100 -7.93 -17.94 12.85
CA GLY A 100 -6.87 -16.96 13.13
C GLY A 100 -5.62 -17.54 13.79
N SER A 101 -5.52 -18.86 13.99
CA SER A 101 -4.34 -19.51 14.58
C SER A 101 -3.94 -20.74 13.77
N ILE A 102 -2.65 -20.95 13.60
CA ILE A 102 -2.11 -22.16 12.96
C ILE A 102 -1.35 -22.96 14.02
N THR A 103 -1.83 -24.17 14.31
CA THR A 103 -1.18 -25.10 15.22
C THR A 103 -0.66 -26.31 14.44
N ALA A 104 0.66 -26.54 14.47
CA ALA A 104 1.29 -27.71 13.86
C ALA A 104 2.19 -28.39 14.90
N GLY A 105 1.67 -29.40 15.58
CA GLY A 105 2.38 -30.13 16.64
C GLY A 105 2.75 -29.24 17.82
N VAL A 106 4.06 -29.08 18.08
CA VAL A 106 4.61 -28.26 19.19
C VAL A 106 4.63 -26.75 18.84
N PHE A 107 4.50 -26.40 17.54
CA PHE A 107 4.49 -25.02 17.07
C PHE A 107 3.05 -24.48 17.00
N SER A 108 2.77 -23.44 17.78
CA SER A 108 1.53 -22.67 17.67
C SER A 108 1.84 -21.24 17.27
N LEU A 109 1.40 -20.83 16.08
CA LEU A 109 1.38 -19.45 15.61
C LEU A 109 -0.05 -18.94 15.81
N SER A 110 -0.26 -18.02 16.74
CA SER A 110 -1.58 -17.47 17.05
C SER A 110 -1.68 -15.99 16.71
N GLY A 111 -2.89 -15.56 16.42
CA GLY A 111 -3.23 -14.15 16.26
C GLY A 111 -2.56 -13.48 15.06
N PHE A 112 -2.02 -12.28 15.29
CA PHE A 112 -1.50 -11.40 14.25
C PHE A 112 -0.42 -12.03 13.38
N PHE A 113 0.52 -12.79 13.97
CA PHE A 113 1.64 -13.38 13.20
C PHE A 113 1.18 -14.43 12.18
N SER A 114 0.18 -15.24 12.48
CA SER A 114 -0.36 -16.21 11.50
C SER A 114 -1.07 -15.51 10.35
N VAL A 115 -1.81 -14.44 10.63
CA VAL A 115 -2.46 -13.61 9.61
C VAL A 115 -1.43 -12.91 8.73
N LEU A 116 -0.39 -12.30 9.34
CA LEU A 116 0.71 -11.66 8.65
C LEU A 116 1.44 -12.64 7.72
N LEU A 117 1.78 -13.82 8.22
CA LEU A 117 2.46 -14.86 7.44
C LEU A 117 1.57 -15.36 6.30
N GLY A 118 0.28 -15.60 6.56
CA GLY A 118 -0.70 -15.98 5.54
C GLY A 118 -0.81 -14.95 4.43
N ALA A 119 -0.95 -13.67 4.79
CA ALA A 119 -0.99 -12.56 3.83
C ALA A 119 0.28 -12.50 2.97
N PHE A 120 1.45 -12.60 3.60
CA PHE A 120 2.73 -12.52 2.92
C PHE A 120 2.93 -13.69 1.97
N ILE A 121 2.67 -14.92 2.41
CA ILE A 121 2.77 -16.13 1.57
C ILE A 121 1.80 -16.04 0.39
N GLY A 122 0.54 -15.67 0.63
CA GLY A 122 -0.45 -15.53 -0.43
C GLY A 122 -0.04 -14.48 -1.48
N ALA A 123 0.48 -13.33 -1.05
CA ALA A 123 1.01 -12.30 -1.93
C ALA A 123 2.21 -12.81 -2.75
N MET A 124 3.16 -13.49 -2.09
CA MET A 124 4.35 -14.04 -2.73
C MET A 124 4.02 -15.13 -3.76
N LEU A 125 3.03 -15.98 -3.49
CA LEU A 125 2.56 -16.99 -4.44
C LEU A 125 2.00 -16.33 -5.70
N ILE A 126 1.13 -15.34 -5.58
CA ILE A 126 0.60 -14.61 -6.75
C ILE A 126 1.73 -13.88 -7.48
N MET A 127 2.65 -13.25 -6.77
CA MET A 127 3.81 -12.60 -7.39
C MET A 127 4.67 -13.60 -8.16
N ALA A 128 4.93 -14.78 -7.61
CA ALA A 128 5.67 -15.85 -8.29
C ALA A 128 4.94 -16.31 -9.56
N LEU A 129 3.62 -16.44 -9.52
CA LEU A 129 2.80 -16.75 -10.70
C LEU A 129 2.90 -15.65 -11.76
N ILE A 130 2.81 -14.39 -11.39
CA ILE A 130 2.95 -13.25 -12.31
C ILE A 130 4.35 -13.23 -12.93
N LEU A 131 5.40 -13.45 -12.13
CA LEU A 131 6.77 -13.57 -12.64
C LEU A 131 6.92 -14.74 -13.62
N PHE A 132 6.34 -15.90 -13.31
CA PHE A 132 6.31 -17.04 -14.21
C PHE A 132 5.63 -16.70 -15.54
N PHE A 133 4.42 -16.12 -15.50
CA PHE A 133 3.73 -15.68 -16.71
C PHE A 133 4.47 -14.55 -17.45
N SER A 134 5.19 -13.70 -16.75
CA SER A 134 6.04 -12.67 -17.35
C SER A 134 7.17 -13.24 -18.24
N THR A 135 7.59 -14.49 -18.01
CA THR A 135 8.56 -15.16 -18.89
C THR A 135 7.92 -15.67 -20.19
N LEU A 136 6.64 -16.05 -20.13
CA LEU A 136 5.89 -16.60 -21.25
C LEU A 136 5.20 -15.52 -22.09
N ILE A 137 4.68 -14.48 -21.43
CA ILE A 137 3.88 -13.42 -22.04
C ILE A 137 4.78 -12.20 -22.31
N LYS A 138 4.93 -11.85 -23.58
CA LYS A 138 5.71 -10.67 -24.00
C LYS A 138 4.91 -9.37 -23.89
N SER A 139 3.59 -9.43 -24.05
CA SER A 139 2.72 -8.26 -24.04
C SER A 139 2.39 -7.82 -22.62
N ASN A 140 2.68 -6.58 -22.28
CA ASN A 140 2.37 -5.97 -20.98
C ASN A 140 0.86 -5.97 -20.72
N VAL A 141 0.03 -5.72 -21.75
CA VAL A 141 -1.44 -5.74 -21.61
C VAL A 141 -1.95 -7.14 -21.29
N MET A 142 -1.43 -8.17 -21.95
CA MET A 142 -1.79 -9.56 -21.66
C MET A 142 -1.37 -9.97 -20.25
N LEU A 143 -0.20 -9.53 -19.78
CA LEU A 143 0.26 -9.81 -18.43
C LEU A 143 -0.65 -9.12 -17.38
N LEU A 144 -1.10 -7.90 -17.65
CA LEU A 144 -2.06 -7.19 -16.79
C LEU A 144 -3.39 -7.96 -16.70
N ILE A 145 -3.93 -8.39 -17.86
CA ILE A 145 -5.16 -9.19 -17.91
C ILE A 145 -4.99 -10.50 -17.15
N THR A 146 -3.84 -11.16 -17.29
CA THR A 146 -3.53 -12.38 -16.54
C THR A 146 -3.56 -12.13 -15.02
N GLY A 147 -2.99 -11.01 -14.56
CA GLY A 147 -3.05 -10.60 -13.15
C GLY A 147 -4.48 -10.40 -12.65
N ILE A 148 -5.34 -9.76 -13.46
CA ILE A 148 -6.76 -9.58 -13.15
C ILE A 148 -7.47 -10.95 -13.05
N MET A 149 -7.23 -11.85 -13.98
CA MET A 149 -7.84 -13.19 -13.97
C MET A 149 -7.41 -14.01 -12.75
N ILE A 150 -6.13 -13.96 -12.39
CA ILE A 150 -5.63 -14.59 -11.15
C ILE A 150 -6.33 -13.96 -9.93
N GLY A 151 -6.51 -12.66 -9.90
CA GLY A 151 -7.26 -11.96 -8.86
C GLY A 151 -8.70 -12.44 -8.73
N TYR A 152 -9.40 -12.68 -9.85
CA TYR A 152 -10.75 -13.26 -9.84
C TYR A 152 -10.79 -14.70 -9.32
N ILE A 153 -9.81 -15.52 -9.68
CA ILE A 153 -9.69 -16.88 -9.12
C ILE A 153 -9.50 -16.83 -7.60
N ALA A 154 -8.61 -15.96 -7.12
CA ALA A 154 -8.40 -15.77 -5.69
C ALA A 154 -9.68 -15.29 -5.00
N SER A 155 -10.40 -14.33 -5.59
CA SER A 155 -11.67 -13.83 -5.05
C SER A 155 -12.76 -14.90 -5.00
N SER A 156 -12.85 -15.77 -6.00
CA SER A 156 -13.77 -16.91 -6.02
C SER A 156 -13.43 -17.92 -4.92
N ALA A 157 -12.14 -18.20 -4.72
CA ALA A 157 -11.70 -19.07 -3.63
C ALA A 157 -12.03 -18.47 -2.25
N ILE A 158 -11.86 -17.14 -2.07
CA ILE A 158 -12.26 -16.43 -0.84
C ILE A 158 -13.77 -16.54 -0.62
N ALA A 159 -14.58 -16.36 -1.67
CA ALA A 159 -16.04 -16.49 -1.56
C ALA A 159 -16.45 -17.89 -1.12
N LEU A 160 -15.78 -18.92 -1.65
CA LEU A 160 -16.02 -20.31 -1.24
C LEU A 160 -15.62 -20.56 0.22
N LEU A 161 -14.47 -20.03 0.66
CA LEU A 161 -14.04 -20.12 2.05
C LEU A 161 -15.03 -19.43 3.00
N ASN A 162 -15.51 -18.23 2.64
CA ASN A 162 -16.51 -17.50 3.42
C ASN A 162 -17.83 -18.28 3.56
N PHE A 163 -18.23 -19.03 2.52
CA PHE A 163 -19.46 -19.83 2.55
C PHE A 163 -19.42 -20.93 3.62
N PHE A 164 -18.25 -21.54 3.84
CA PHE A 164 -18.08 -22.62 4.82
C PHE A 164 -17.59 -22.13 6.20
N ALA A 165 -17.27 -20.85 6.34
CA ALA A 165 -16.68 -20.31 7.56
C ALA A 165 -17.72 -20.02 8.64
N THR A 166 -17.24 -19.85 9.88
CA THR A 166 -18.05 -19.36 11.00
C THR A 166 -18.35 -17.87 10.87
N ALA A 167 -19.45 -17.39 11.46
CA ALA A 167 -19.79 -15.97 11.45
C ALA A 167 -18.67 -15.09 12.05
N GLU A 168 -18.02 -15.55 13.12
CA GLU A 168 -16.89 -14.85 13.77
C GLU A 168 -15.67 -14.76 12.85
N GLY A 169 -15.34 -15.83 12.12
CA GLY A 169 -14.27 -15.85 11.15
C GLY A 169 -14.51 -14.85 10.01
N VAL A 170 -15.73 -14.85 9.46
CA VAL A 170 -16.15 -13.92 8.41
C VAL A 170 -16.06 -12.47 8.90
N GLN A 171 -16.55 -12.18 10.12
CA GLN A 171 -16.46 -10.84 10.70
C GLN A 171 -15.01 -10.38 10.88
N SER A 172 -14.14 -11.22 11.40
CA SER A 172 -12.72 -10.93 11.59
C SER A 172 -12.02 -10.65 10.25
N TYR A 173 -12.31 -11.48 9.24
CA TYR A 173 -11.79 -11.30 7.89
C TYR A 173 -12.28 -9.96 7.26
N MET A 174 -13.55 -9.64 7.42
CA MET A 174 -14.12 -8.37 6.93
C MET A 174 -13.44 -7.16 7.59
N ILE A 175 -13.25 -7.19 8.93
CA ILE A 175 -12.56 -6.10 9.65
C ILE A 175 -11.13 -5.92 9.15
N TRP A 176 -10.38 -7.02 8.95
CA TRP A 176 -9.04 -6.95 8.38
C TRP A 176 -9.05 -6.34 6.97
N GLY A 177 -10.03 -6.71 6.13
CA GLY A 177 -10.21 -6.21 4.77
C GLY A 177 -10.53 -4.71 4.67
N LEU A 178 -10.98 -4.08 5.75
CA LEU A 178 -11.24 -2.64 5.80
C LEU A 178 -9.97 -1.80 5.78
N GLY A 179 -8.81 -2.40 6.06
CA GLY A 179 -7.52 -1.73 6.10
C GLY A 179 -7.34 -0.82 7.32
N ASN A 180 -6.14 -0.82 7.89
CA ASN A 180 -5.81 -0.02 9.06
C ASN A 180 -4.30 0.21 9.14
N PHE A 181 -3.86 1.43 9.43
CA PHE A 181 -2.45 1.73 9.70
C PHE A 181 -2.04 1.45 11.16
N GLY A 182 -3.00 1.23 12.06
CA GLY A 182 -2.75 0.90 13.47
C GLY A 182 -2.38 -0.57 13.73
N GLY A 183 -2.29 -1.41 12.68
CA GLY A 183 -1.96 -2.84 12.82
C GLY A 183 -0.47 -3.12 13.10
N VAL A 184 0.41 -2.12 12.99
CA VAL A 184 1.87 -2.26 13.21
C VAL A 184 2.23 -1.76 14.60
N SER A 185 2.64 -2.65 15.50
CA SER A 185 3.16 -2.26 16.82
C SER A 185 4.56 -1.68 16.74
N LEU A 186 5.00 -0.96 17.79
CA LEU A 186 6.34 -0.40 17.85
C LEU A 186 7.43 -1.49 17.73
N GLN A 187 7.18 -2.69 18.27
CA GLN A 187 8.11 -3.84 18.16
C GLN A 187 8.24 -4.38 16.72
N GLN A 188 7.18 -4.27 15.92
CA GLN A 188 7.14 -4.73 14.53
C GLN A 188 7.62 -3.66 13.55
N MET A 189 7.61 -2.38 13.97
CA MET A 189 7.98 -1.24 13.15
C MET A 189 9.37 -1.37 12.50
N PRO A 190 10.43 -1.84 13.17
CA PRO A 190 11.75 -1.98 12.54
C PRO A 190 11.72 -2.95 11.35
N ALA A 191 11.03 -4.08 11.46
CA ALA A 191 10.92 -5.07 10.39
C ALA A 191 10.10 -4.52 9.21
N PHE A 192 8.95 -3.90 9.49
CA PHE A 192 8.12 -3.25 8.48
C PHE A 192 8.87 -2.12 7.75
N ALA A 193 9.52 -1.24 8.50
CA ALA A 193 10.28 -0.13 7.97
C ALA A 193 11.48 -0.59 7.13
N LEU A 194 12.24 -1.59 7.62
CA LEU A 194 13.39 -2.12 6.88
C LEU A 194 12.98 -2.63 5.50
N VAL A 195 11.98 -3.51 5.42
CA VAL A 195 11.54 -4.09 4.14
C VAL A 195 10.97 -3.00 3.22
N THR A 196 10.20 -2.08 3.77
CA THR A 196 9.62 -0.97 2.99
C THR A 196 10.72 -0.03 2.46
N ILE A 197 11.67 0.37 3.29
CA ILE A 197 12.78 1.25 2.89
C ILE A 197 13.69 0.57 1.85
N VAL A 198 13.99 -0.72 2.02
CA VAL A 198 14.76 -1.50 1.02
C VAL A 198 14.02 -1.54 -0.32
N GLY A 199 12.71 -1.78 -0.31
CA GLY A 199 11.91 -1.74 -1.54
C GLY A 199 11.84 -0.35 -2.18
N LEU A 200 11.69 0.71 -1.37
CA LEU A 200 11.73 2.09 -1.84
C LEU A 200 13.10 2.45 -2.43
N PHE A 201 14.19 2.04 -1.78
CA PHE A 201 15.53 2.21 -2.31
C PHE A 201 15.73 1.45 -3.63
N GLY A 202 15.25 0.21 -3.71
CA GLY A 202 15.24 -0.58 -4.94
C GLY A 202 14.51 0.13 -6.09
N SER A 203 13.41 0.83 -5.80
CA SER A 203 12.67 1.61 -6.81
C SER A 203 13.49 2.78 -7.37
N LEU A 204 14.33 3.43 -6.54
CA LEU A 204 15.23 4.50 -6.99
C LEU A 204 16.26 4.00 -8.01
N LEU A 205 16.72 2.76 -7.88
CA LEU A 205 17.65 2.16 -8.85
C LEU A 205 17.02 1.96 -10.24
N LEU A 206 15.69 1.89 -10.31
CA LEU A 206 14.96 1.74 -11.58
C LEU A 206 14.65 3.08 -12.28
N ILE A 207 15.04 4.22 -11.75
CA ILE A 207 14.74 5.54 -12.33
C ILE A 207 15.20 5.64 -13.80
N LYS A 208 16.44 5.26 -14.09
CA LYS A 208 17.00 5.34 -15.45
C LYS A 208 16.24 4.46 -16.45
N PRO A 209 16.03 3.15 -16.19
CA PRO A 209 15.26 2.32 -17.09
C PRO A 209 13.78 2.74 -17.19
N LEU A 210 13.17 3.26 -16.13
CA LEU A 210 11.80 3.79 -16.20
C LEU A 210 11.72 5.01 -17.13
N ASN A 211 12.69 5.92 -17.07
CA ASN A 211 12.76 7.05 -18.01
C ASN A 211 12.94 6.59 -19.46
N ALA A 212 13.74 5.56 -19.70
CA ALA A 212 13.87 4.99 -21.04
C ALA A 212 12.56 4.38 -21.54
N LEU A 213 11.80 3.70 -20.67
CA LEU A 213 10.48 3.11 -20.99
C LEU A 213 9.43 4.16 -21.37
N LEU A 214 9.52 5.40 -20.90
CA LEU A 214 8.63 6.49 -21.34
C LEU A 214 8.71 6.72 -22.85
N LEU A 215 9.89 6.60 -23.43
CA LEU A 215 10.13 6.78 -24.87
C LEU A 215 9.62 5.60 -25.70
N GLY A 216 9.35 4.47 -25.07
CA GLY A 216 8.88 3.25 -25.72
C GLY A 216 9.84 2.09 -25.55
N GLU A 217 9.30 0.85 -25.56
CA GLU A 217 10.10 -0.36 -25.34
C GLU A 217 11.19 -0.53 -26.40
N ARG A 218 10.84 -0.38 -27.69
CA ARG A 218 11.81 -0.49 -28.80
C ARG A 218 12.93 0.54 -28.69
N TYR A 219 12.59 1.77 -28.27
CA TYR A 219 13.58 2.81 -28.08
C TYR A 219 14.50 2.51 -26.90
N ALA A 220 13.92 2.05 -25.79
CA ALA A 220 14.68 1.64 -24.63
C ALA A 220 15.63 0.46 -24.93
N GLU A 221 15.20 -0.52 -25.73
CA GLU A 221 16.06 -1.62 -26.21
C GLU A 221 17.24 -1.09 -27.03
N ASN A 222 17.02 -0.14 -27.94
CA ASN A 222 18.08 0.49 -28.72
C ASN A 222 19.08 1.27 -27.84
N LEU A 223 18.64 1.76 -26.68
CA LEU A 223 19.52 2.37 -25.68
C LEU A 223 20.24 1.34 -24.79
N GLY A 224 20.11 0.04 -25.08
CA GLY A 224 20.76 -1.04 -24.34
C GLY A 224 20.01 -1.48 -23.08
N VAL A 225 18.78 -1.04 -22.86
CA VAL A 225 17.98 -1.44 -21.70
C VAL A 225 17.39 -2.84 -21.92
N ASN A 226 17.72 -3.78 -21.06
CA ASN A 226 17.11 -5.10 -21.07
C ASN A 226 15.70 -5.05 -20.46
N ILE A 227 14.68 -4.95 -21.32
CA ILE A 227 13.26 -4.80 -20.91
C ILE A 227 12.79 -5.92 -20.01
N ARG A 228 13.18 -7.17 -20.27
CA ARG A 228 12.79 -8.32 -19.43
C ARG A 228 13.35 -8.21 -18.02
N CYS A 229 14.62 -7.85 -17.91
CA CYS A 229 15.29 -7.67 -16.63
C CYS A 229 14.62 -6.54 -15.82
N VAL A 230 14.38 -5.40 -16.46
CA VAL A 230 13.70 -4.25 -15.83
C VAL A 230 12.29 -4.63 -15.37
N ARG A 231 11.51 -5.30 -16.22
CA ARG A 231 10.16 -5.75 -15.88
C ARG A 231 10.17 -6.70 -14.69
N ASN A 232 11.09 -7.65 -14.63
CA ASN A 232 11.17 -8.60 -13.53
C ASN A 232 11.54 -7.88 -12.21
N TRP A 233 12.54 -6.99 -12.22
CA TRP A 233 12.89 -6.21 -11.03
C TRP A 233 11.75 -5.30 -10.58
N LEU A 234 11.06 -4.67 -11.51
CA LEU A 234 9.88 -3.87 -11.22
C LEU A 234 8.79 -4.70 -10.55
N LEU A 235 8.48 -5.89 -11.08
CA LEU A 235 7.49 -6.80 -10.50
C LEU A 235 7.92 -7.29 -9.11
N ILE A 236 9.20 -7.60 -8.90
CA ILE A 236 9.72 -8.02 -7.59
C ILE A 236 9.58 -6.89 -6.56
N ILE A 237 10.00 -5.68 -6.91
CA ILE A 237 9.95 -4.53 -6.00
C ILE A 237 8.49 -4.16 -5.69
N THR A 238 7.64 -4.06 -6.71
CA THR A 238 6.22 -3.75 -6.49
C THR A 238 5.51 -4.87 -5.74
N GLY A 239 5.83 -6.12 -6.03
CA GLY A 239 5.30 -7.27 -5.32
C GLY A 239 5.70 -7.29 -3.85
N LEU A 240 6.97 -7.07 -3.54
CA LEU A 240 7.49 -7.02 -2.18
C LEU A 240 6.83 -5.87 -1.38
N LEU A 241 6.82 -4.65 -1.94
CA LEU A 241 6.21 -3.49 -1.28
C LEU A 241 4.71 -3.70 -1.06
N THR A 242 4.00 -4.24 -2.06
CA THR A 242 2.57 -4.53 -1.94
C THR A 242 2.31 -5.63 -0.92
N ALA A 243 3.11 -6.69 -0.93
CA ALA A 243 2.97 -7.80 0.01
C ALA A 243 3.15 -7.34 1.46
N VAL A 244 4.24 -6.60 1.75
CA VAL A 244 4.50 -6.12 3.11
C VAL A 244 3.45 -5.12 3.56
N THR A 245 3.06 -4.16 2.72
CA THR A 245 2.02 -3.17 3.10
C THR A 245 0.67 -3.83 3.30
N THR A 246 0.27 -4.77 2.44
CA THR A 246 -1.01 -5.48 2.58
C THR A 246 -1.02 -6.43 3.77
N ALA A 247 0.08 -7.12 4.05
CA ALA A 247 0.18 -8.03 5.19
C ALA A 247 0.01 -7.28 6.53
N PHE A 248 0.62 -6.12 6.68
CA PHE A 248 0.59 -5.33 7.91
C PHE A 248 -0.64 -4.41 8.04
N CYS A 249 -1.08 -3.81 6.93
CA CYS A 249 -2.13 -2.77 6.95
C CYS A 249 -3.47 -3.25 6.37
N GLY A 250 -3.54 -4.50 5.88
CA GLY A 250 -4.65 -4.94 5.05
C GLY A 250 -4.57 -4.39 3.61
N PRO A 251 -5.51 -4.78 2.75
CA PRO A 251 -5.54 -4.29 1.37
C PRO A 251 -5.94 -2.81 1.33
N VAL A 252 -4.97 -1.91 1.08
CA VAL A 252 -5.23 -0.47 0.94
C VAL A 252 -5.45 -0.12 -0.52
N ALA A 253 -6.60 0.47 -0.82
CA ALA A 253 -7.01 0.83 -2.17
C ALA A 253 -6.68 2.30 -2.50
N PHE A 254 -6.68 2.64 -3.79
CA PHE A 254 -6.60 3.98 -4.39
C PHE A 254 -5.29 4.77 -4.19
N ILE A 255 -4.54 4.63 -3.12
CA ILE A 255 -3.30 5.40 -2.91
C ILE A 255 -2.33 5.16 -4.07
N GLY A 256 -2.05 3.89 -4.40
CA GLY A 256 -1.16 3.56 -5.52
C GLY A 256 -1.69 3.96 -6.89
N LEU A 257 -3.01 4.14 -7.04
CA LEU A 257 -3.61 4.56 -8.29
C LEU A 257 -3.62 6.09 -8.45
N ALA A 258 -4.06 6.82 -7.43
CA ALA A 258 -4.31 8.25 -7.51
C ALA A 258 -3.06 9.11 -7.31
N VAL A 259 -2.20 8.74 -6.36
CA VAL A 259 -1.05 9.59 -5.96
C VAL A 259 -0.05 9.85 -7.08
N PRO A 260 0.31 8.89 -7.96
CA PRO A 260 1.20 9.18 -9.08
C PRO A 260 0.67 10.28 -10.01
N HIS A 261 -0.65 10.37 -10.16
CA HIS A 261 -1.28 11.43 -10.94
C HIS A 261 -1.19 12.78 -10.23
N VAL A 262 -1.43 12.82 -8.92
CA VAL A 262 -1.25 14.03 -8.11
C VAL A 262 0.20 14.51 -8.21
N ALA A 263 1.18 13.62 -8.10
CA ALA A 263 2.60 13.96 -8.21
C ALA A 263 2.95 14.53 -9.60
N ARG A 264 2.41 13.93 -10.70
CA ARG A 264 2.59 14.47 -12.06
C ARG A 264 1.95 15.85 -12.22
N MET A 265 0.77 16.08 -11.63
CA MET A 265 0.11 17.39 -11.67
C MET A 265 0.90 18.47 -10.93
N ILE A 266 1.49 18.12 -9.77
CA ILE A 266 2.31 19.05 -8.97
C ILE A 266 3.60 19.44 -9.73
N LEU A 267 4.25 18.45 -10.36
CA LEU A 267 5.57 18.66 -11.01
C LEU A 267 5.47 19.11 -12.46
N GLY A 268 4.37 18.83 -13.16
CA GLY A 268 4.24 19.08 -14.59
C GLY A 268 5.22 18.26 -15.47
N THR A 269 5.80 17.18 -14.95
CA THR A 269 6.79 16.36 -15.67
C THR A 269 6.56 14.86 -15.44
N ALA A 270 6.97 14.05 -16.43
CA ALA A 270 7.01 12.61 -16.35
C ALA A 270 8.41 12.05 -15.99
N ASN A 271 9.42 12.92 -15.83
CA ASN A 271 10.79 12.50 -15.52
C ASN A 271 10.87 11.87 -14.12
N HIS A 272 11.22 10.59 -14.05
CA HIS A 272 11.26 9.82 -12.79
C HIS A 272 12.35 10.30 -11.81
N ASN A 273 13.37 11.06 -12.25
CA ASN A 273 14.35 11.64 -11.33
C ASN A 273 13.67 12.53 -10.27
N SER A 274 12.70 13.35 -10.71
CA SER A 274 11.95 14.24 -9.82
C SER A 274 10.62 13.60 -9.38
N LEU A 275 9.97 12.85 -10.30
CA LEU A 275 8.63 12.32 -10.08
C LEU A 275 8.61 11.23 -9.01
N LEU A 276 9.60 10.32 -8.98
CA LEU A 276 9.60 9.21 -8.04
C LEU A 276 9.76 9.67 -6.59
N PRO A 277 10.74 10.55 -6.23
CA PRO A 277 10.82 11.10 -4.86
C PRO A 277 9.57 11.87 -4.45
N VAL A 278 9.00 12.70 -5.35
CA VAL A 278 7.77 13.44 -5.05
C VAL A 278 6.59 12.49 -4.90
N THR A 279 6.53 11.40 -5.65
CA THR A 279 5.48 10.38 -5.48
C THR A 279 5.57 9.70 -4.11
N ILE A 280 6.77 9.38 -3.62
CA ILE A 280 6.98 8.83 -2.26
C ILE A 280 6.41 9.82 -1.22
N LEU A 281 6.83 11.07 -1.30
CA LEU A 281 6.40 12.11 -0.35
C LEU A 281 4.90 12.37 -0.44
N SER A 282 4.35 12.47 -1.64
CA SER A 282 2.91 12.69 -1.84
C SER A 282 2.09 11.49 -1.34
N GLY A 283 2.60 10.26 -1.53
CA GLY A 283 1.97 9.05 -1.00
C GLY A 283 1.88 9.05 0.52
N GLY A 284 2.99 9.36 1.17
CA GLY A 284 3.03 9.52 2.62
C GLY A 284 2.09 10.62 3.11
N ALA A 285 2.06 11.78 2.43
CA ALA A 285 1.16 12.88 2.79
C ALA A 285 -0.32 12.49 2.66
N VAL A 286 -0.70 11.84 1.55
CA VAL A 286 -2.09 11.39 1.34
C VAL A 286 -2.49 10.33 2.35
N ALA A 287 -1.61 9.37 2.66
CA ALA A 287 -1.89 8.35 3.67
C ALA A 287 -2.04 8.95 5.08
N LEU A 288 -1.18 9.91 5.46
CA LEU A 288 -1.31 10.64 6.72
C LEU A 288 -2.62 11.43 6.79
N LEU A 289 -3.03 12.07 5.68
CA LEU A 289 -4.30 12.78 5.60
C LEU A 289 -5.48 11.80 5.76
N CYS A 290 -5.46 10.66 5.05
CA CYS A 290 -6.48 9.62 5.18
C CYS A 290 -6.56 9.11 6.62
N ASN A 291 -5.41 8.85 7.25
CA ASN A 291 -5.36 8.38 8.64
C ASN A 291 -5.94 9.41 9.61
N LEU A 292 -5.62 10.68 9.41
CA LEU A 292 -6.18 11.76 10.22
C LEU A 292 -7.70 11.82 10.11
N ILE A 293 -8.24 11.69 8.89
CA ILE A 293 -9.69 11.65 8.65
C ILE A 293 -10.33 10.43 9.33
N CYS A 294 -9.67 9.27 9.31
CA CYS A 294 -10.16 8.05 9.96
C CYS A 294 -10.35 8.21 11.47
N VAL A 295 -9.52 9.02 12.13
CA VAL A 295 -9.57 9.21 13.59
C VAL A 295 -10.36 10.45 14.04
N LEU A 296 -10.82 11.29 13.08
CA LEU A 296 -11.58 12.53 13.38
C LEU A 296 -12.87 12.30 14.19
N PRO A 297 -13.66 11.21 14.00
CA PRO A 297 -14.86 11.01 14.82
C PRO A 297 -14.59 10.88 16.33
N GLY A 298 -13.32 10.70 16.74
CA GLY A 298 -12.94 10.64 18.15
C GLY A 298 -13.60 9.48 18.89
N GLU A 299 -14.34 9.79 19.92
CA GLU A 299 -15.03 8.79 20.76
C GLU A 299 -16.15 8.02 20.02
N ALA A 300 -16.66 8.55 18.90
CA ALA A 300 -17.69 7.85 18.10
C ALA A 300 -17.14 6.65 17.31
N GLY A 301 -15.81 6.48 17.26
CA GLY A 301 -15.15 5.34 16.63
C GLY A 301 -14.14 5.75 15.56
N ILE A 302 -13.57 4.76 14.88
CA ILE A 302 -12.57 4.94 13.82
C ILE A 302 -13.22 4.57 12.49
N ILE A 303 -13.16 5.49 11.52
CA ILE A 303 -13.65 5.22 10.16
C ILE A 303 -12.66 4.25 9.47
N PRO A 304 -13.14 3.19 8.80
CA PRO A 304 -12.27 2.29 8.04
C PRO A 304 -11.48 3.03 6.95
N LEU A 305 -10.20 2.67 6.79
CA LEU A 305 -9.30 3.31 5.84
C LEU A 305 -9.82 3.20 4.39
N ASN A 306 -10.33 2.02 4.01
CA ASN A 306 -10.89 1.79 2.67
C ASN A 306 -12.25 2.46 2.42
N ALA A 307 -12.85 3.11 3.41
CA ALA A 307 -13.96 4.03 3.19
C ALA A 307 -13.46 5.44 2.82
N VAL A 308 -12.32 5.86 3.37
CA VAL A 308 -11.76 7.21 3.17
C VAL A 308 -10.94 7.31 1.88
N THR A 309 -10.07 6.33 1.61
CA THR A 309 -9.14 6.39 0.47
C THR A 309 -9.82 6.49 -0.89
N PRO A 310 -10.98 5.82 -1.19
CA PRO A 310 -11.69 6.02 -2.44
C PRO A 310 -12.33 7.41 -2.57
N ILE A 311 -12.84 7.96 -1.47
CA ILE A 311 -13.47 9.29 -1.47
C ILE A 311 -12.46 10.36 -1.89
N ILE A 312 -11.20 10.22 -1.49
CA ILE A 312 -10.12 11.13 -1.89
C ILE A 312 -9.56 10.75 -3.27
N GLY A 313 -9.37 9.47 -3.53
CA GLY A 313 -8.67 9.00 -4.73
C GLY A 313 -9.53 9.00 -5.99
N ALA A 314 -10.82 8.64 -5.92
CA ALA A 314 -11.68 8.54 -7.09
C ALA A 314 -11.90 9.89 -7.80
N PRO A 315 -12.14 11.02 -7.12
CA PRO A 315 -12.26 12.32 -7.79
C PRO A 315 -11.00 12.71 -8.57
N VAL A 316 -9.82 12.40 -8.04
CA VAL A 316 -8.54 12.65 -8.72
C VAL A 316 -8.47 11.86 -10.03
N ILE A 317 -8.81 10.59 -10.00
CA ILE A 317 -8.78 9.72 -11.19
C ILE A 317 -9.81 10.20 -12.23
N ILE A 318 -11.03 10.52 -11.79
CA ILE A 318 -12.08 11.06 -12.69
C ILE A 318 -11.59 12.35 -13.37
N TYR A 319 -11.00 13.26 -12.60
CA TYR A 319 -10.44 14.49 -13.13
C TYR A 319 -9.35 14.22 -14.18
N VAL A 320 -8.42 13.30 -13.91
CA VAL A 320 -7.36 12.91 -14.84
C VAL A 320 -7.94 12.35 -16.14
N ILE A 321 -8.93 11.45 -16.06
CA ILE A 321 -9.58 10.86 -17.24
C ILE A 321 -10.28 11.94 -18.08
N LEU A 322 -10.96 12.86 -17.44
CA LEU A 322 -11.66 13.95 -18.14
C LEU A 322 -10.69 14.97 -18.75
N SER A 323 -9.58 15.26 -18.07
CA SER A 323 -8.56 16.22 -18.57
C SER A 323 -7.79 15.68 -19.77
N GLN A 324 -7.57 14.37 -19.87
CA GLN A 324 -6.95 13.74 -21.03
C GLN A 324 -7.83 13.75 -22.28
N ARG A 325 -9.12 14.00 -22.16
CA ARG A 325 -10.08 14.10 -23.29
C ARG A 325 -10.07 15.46 -23.98
N LYS A 326 -9.41 16.48 -23.43
CA LYS A 326 -9.22 17.75 -24.16
C LYS A 326 -8.18 17.50 -25.26
N PRO A 327 -8.57 17.56 -26.56
CA PRO A 327 -7.58 17.44 -27.63
C PRO A 327 -6.58 18.58 -27.44
N GLN A 328 -5.29 18.25 -27.46
CA GLN A 328 -4.29 19.26 -27.71
C GLN A 328 -4.63 19.86 -29.08
N GLN A 329 -5.31 20.99 -29.07
CA GLN A 329 -5.36 21.87 -30.24
C GLN A 329 -3.94 22.33 -30.47
N PHE A 330 -3.24 21.63 -31.36
CA PHE A 330 -2.05 22.15 -32.01
C PHE A 330 -2.48 23.38 -32.82
N ASN A 331 -2.19 24.56 -32.31
CA ASN A 331 -1.99 25.76 -33.15
C ASN A 331 -0.53 25.88 -33.46
#